data_fdd353636e01c12b06bc1f4bdebcb03a
#
_entry.id   fdd353636e01c12b06bc1f4bdebcb03a
#
_cell.length_a   1.000
_cell.length_b   1.000
_cell.length_c   1.000
_cell.angle_alpha   90.00
_cell.angle_beta   90.00
_cell.angle_gamma   90.00
#
_symmetry.space_group_name_H-M   'P 1'
#
loop_
_entity.id
_entity.type
_entity.pdbx_description
1 polymer ?
#
loop_
_entity_poly.entity_id
_entity_poly.type
_entity_poly.pdbx_seq_one_letter_code
_entity_poly.pdbx_strand_id
1 'polypeptide(L)'
;MSKLGFLVAVAAVGLGAAVGAWYYKYQLYGWLPSTASSELKNVDGLLMDKEGKPFTGRVKDASDSGYSLYAYKDGKLDGLNVVFSEGQLREIGHWQNGEQNGLFEAWTDKGVLVDHGIFKDGERDGETVQYWPDTGKLKVKAQYRAGKLNGLVEQYYPSGSLQLKHMYADHQLHGEALDYFENGQLRSSVNFEHGKQNGPFKLFSDDGHPLEEGMLKNGVRHGPFTVYFPQTGKPARQGTYKMNEYDGEVTIWRPDGMKVVQTYKNGVANGWQKNYNAQGALMGEMMMKNGRATGEFRAYDSRGNIVQEGTHDDNAVSTVKEMSSPRPESNEVAPNDNGGIVIKEVNE
;
A
#
# COMPACT_ATOMS: atom_id res chain seq x y z
N MET A 1 60.57 4.06 -15.92
CA MET A 1 59.77 4.30 -14.70
C MET A 1 58.67 3.27 -14.65
N SER A 2 58.72 2.36 -13.69
CA SER A 2 57.87 1.19 -13.67
C SER A 2 56.41 1.58 -13.34
N LYS A 3 55.45 0.96 -14.04
CA LYS A 3 53.98 1.14 -13.87
C LYS A 3 53.48 0.81 -12.45
N LEU A 4 54.36 0.37 -11.55
CA LEU A 4 54.06 0.04 -10.16
C LEU A 4 54.05 1.27 -9.22
N GLY A 5 54.65 2.40 -9.63
CA GLY A 5 54.75 3.61 -8.82
C GLY A 5 53.48 4.48 -8.75
N PHE A 6 52.45 4.19 -9.58
CA PHE A 6 51.24 4.98 -9.64
C PHE A 6 50.15 4.48 -8.66
N LEU A 7 50.34 3.31 -8.08
CA LEU A 7 49.31 2.64 -7.24
C LEU A 7 49.28 3.10 -5.76
N VAL A 8 50.27 3.90 -5.32
CA VAL A 8 50.42 4.28 -3.91
C VAL A 8 49.91 5.70 -3.60
N ALA A 9 49.57 6.51 -4.60
CA ALA A 9 49.23 7.93 -4.41
C ALA A 9 47.75 8.24 -4.25
N VAL A 10 46.83 7.25 -4.23
CA VAL A 10 45.35 7.48 -4.19
C VAL A 10 44.72 7.13 -2.84
N ALA A 11 45.52 6.91 -1.79
CA ALA A 11 45.01 6.48 -0.48
C ALA A 11 44.57 7.60 0.49
N ALA A 12 44.46 8.84 0.04
CA ALA A 12 44.12 9.94 0.94
C ALA A 12 43.22 11.00 0.30
N VAL A 13 41.94 10.75 0.17
CA VAL A 13 40.85 11.78 0.28
C VAL A 13 39.51 11.07 0.39
N GLY A 14 38.69 11.41 1.39
CA GLY A 14 37.47 10.78 1.84
C GLY A 14 36.41 10.32 0.80
N LEU A 15 35.32 9.77 1.25
CA LEU A 15 34.18 9.09 0.59
C LEU A 15 34.04 9.14 -0.95
N GLY A 16 34.53 10.18 -1.62
CA GLY A 16 34.67 10.23 -3.09
C GLY A 16 35.76 9.32 -3.65
N ALA A 17 36.74 8.91 -2.83
CA ALA A 17 37.87 8.07 -3.23
C ALA A 17 37.52 6.58 -3.31
N ALA A 18 36.47 6.13 -2.60
CA ALA A 18 36.02 4.73 -2.66
C ALA A 18 35.43 4.40 -4.04
N VAL A 19 34.59 5.27 -4.59
CA VAL A 19 34.01 5.10 -5.93
C VAL A 19 35.08 5.16 -7.02
N GLY A 20 36.03 6.08 -6.90
CA GLY A 20 37.14 6.18 -7.82
C GLY A 20 38.06 4.95 -7.77
N ALA A 21 38.36 4.43 -6.58
CA ALA A 21 39.20 3.24 -6.41
C ALA A 21 38.55 1.97 -6.98
N TRP A 22 37.22 1.83 -6.84
CA TRP A 22 36.43 0.76 -7.44
C TRP A 22 36.45 0.84 -8.97
N TYR A 23 36.19 2.01 -9.55
CA TYR A 23 36.20 2.24 -10.98
C TYR A 23 37.58 1.90 -11.59
N TYR A 24 38.67 2.36 -11.01
CA TYR A 24 40.03 2.02 -11.46
C TYR A 24 40.35 0.54 -11.31
N LYS A 25 39.86 -0.14 -10.31
CA LYS A 25 40.02 -1.59 -10.14
C LYS A 25 39.51 -2.36 -11.36
N TYR A 26 38.33 -2.03 -11.86
CA TYR A 26 37.71 -2.73 -13.00
C TYR A 26 38.31 -2.30 -14.34
N GLN A 27 38.81 -1.07 -14.49
CA GLN A 27 39.56 -0.67 -15.68
C GLN A 27 40.91 -1.45 -15.79
N LEU A 28 41.59 -1.66 -14.67
CA LEU A 28 42.79 -2.50 -14.64
C LEU A 28 42.52 -3.94 -15.06
N TYR A 29 41.31 -4.42 -14.83
CA TYR A 29 40.85 -5.74 -15.27
C TYR A 29 40.88 -5.88 -16.80
N GLY A 30 40.57 -4.81 -17.55
CA GLY A 30 40.62 -4.75 -19.01
C GLY A 30 42.03 -4.83 -19.61
N TRP A 31 43.07 -4.68 -18.82
CA TRP A 31 44.49 -4.82 -19.23
C TRP A 31 45.07 -6.22 -18.97
N LEU A 32 44.27 -7.11 -18.36
CA LEU A 32 44.70 -8.49 -18.15
C LEU A 32 44.77 -9.24 -19.48
N PRO A 33 45.67 -10.24 -19.63
CA PRO A 33 45.74 -11.06 -20.82
C PRO A 33 44.36 -11.67 -21.15
N SER A 34 43.96 -11.55 -22.42
CA SER A 34 42.70 -12.05 -22.94
C SER A 34 42.81 -12.53 -24.36
N THR A 35 41.95 -13.45 -24.77
CA THR A 35 41.82 -13.97 -26.15
C THR A 35 40.70 -13.20 -26.84
N ALA A 36 40.84 -12.89 -28.13
CA ALA A 36 39.75 -12.27 -28.87
C ALA A 36 38.60 -13.29 -29.08
N SER A 37 37.35 -12.85 -29.04
CA SER A 37 36.18 -13.70 -29.22
C SER A 37 36.18 -14.40 -30.61
N SER A 38 36.71 -13.70 -31.62
CA SER A 38 36.83 -14.24 -33.01
C SER A 38 37.75 -15.46 -33.13
N GLU A 39 38.55 -15.75 -32.14
CA GLU A 39 39.50 -16.90 -32.11
C GLU A 39 38.85 -18.16 -31.52
N LEU A 40 37.63 -18.10 -31.03
CA LEU A 40 36.95 -19.13 -30.26
C LEU A 40 35.65 -19.54 -30.96
N LYS A 41 35.14 -20.73 -30.65
CA LYS A 41 33.88 -21.24 -31.20
C LYS A 41 32.97 -21.74 -30.09
N ASN A 42 31.69 -21.44 -30.17
CA ASN A 42 30.69 -22.07 -29.29
C ASN A 42 30.23 -23.38 -29.93
N VAL A 43 30.35 -24.46 -29.19
CA VAL A 43 29.91 -25.80 -29.58
C VAL A 43 29.08 -26.37 -28.43
N ASP A 44 27.80 -26.62 -28.65
CA ASP A 44 26.86 -27.17 -27.65
C ASP A 44 26.85 -26.42 -26.31
N GLY A 45 26.95 -25.07 -26.38
CA GLY A 45 26.92 -24.21 -25.18
C GLY A 45 28.26 -24.10 -24.44
N LEU A 46 29.32 -24.75 -24.96
CA LEU A 46 30.68 -24.63 -24.44
C LEU A 46 31.56 -23.79 -25.38
N LEU A 47 32.34 -22.89 -24.80
CA LEU A 47 33.32 -22.13 -25.57
C LEU A 47 34.58 -22.99 -25.76
N MET A 48 34.97 -23.19 -27.03
CA MET A 48 36.10 -24.02 -27.44
C MET A 48 37.24 -23.17 -27.99
N ASP A 49 38.46 -23.60 -27.78
CA ASP A 49 39.68 -23.06 -28.42
C ASP A 49 39.85 -23.58 -29.85
N LYS A 50 40.91 -23.18 -30.54
CA LYS A 50 41.24 -23.56 -31.93
C LYS A 50 41.52 -25.05 -32.09
N GLU A 51 41.95 -25.73 -31.04
CA GLU A 51 42.21 -27.17 -30.98
C GLU A 51 40.94 -27.98 -30.65
N GLY A 52 39.76 -27.32 -30.44
CA GLY A 52 38.51 -27.95 -30.07
C GLY A 52 38.44 -28.44 -28.64
N LYS A 53 39.23 -27.84 -27.72
CA LYS A 53 39.17 -28.11 -26.29
C LYS A 53 38.35 -27.04 -25.59
N PRO A 54 37.67 -27.37 -24.47
CA PRO A 54 37.00 -26.38 -23.65
C PRO A 54 37.95 -25.27 -23.20
N PHE A 55 37.61 -24.02 -23.50
CA PHE A 55 38.47 -22.87 -23.24
C PHE A 55 38.49 -22.48 -21.77
N THR A 56 39.67 -22.19 -21.25
CA THR A 56 39.86 -21.61 -19.92
C THR A 56 40.73 -20.35 -20.06
N GLY A 57 40.20 -19.21 -19.63
CA GLY A 57 40.85 -17.92 -19.76
C GLY A 57 39.87 -16.75 -19.79
N ARG A 58 40.38 -15.59 -20.25
CA ARG A 58 39.52 -14.43 -20.45
C ARG A 58 39.27 -14.17 -21.92
N VAL A 59 38.04 -13.85 -22.28
CA VAL A 59 37.67 -13.46 -23.63
C VAL A 59 37.36 -11.96 -23.61
N LYS A 60 37.98 -11.24 -24.51
CA LYS A 60 37.69 -9.84 -24.77
C LYS A 60 36.92 -9.74 -26.09
N ASP A 61 35.74 -9.18 -25.97
CA ASP A 61 34.92 -8.78 -27.13
C ASP A 61 34.93 -7.24 -27.20
N ALA A 62 35.55 -6.71 -28.26
CA ALA A 62 35.75 -5.28 -28.41
C ALA A 62 34.99 -4.72 -29.61
N SER A 63 34.42 -3.54 -29.45
CA SER A 63 33.78 -2.75 -30.51
C SER A 63 34.34 -1.32 -30.50
N ASP A 64 33.92 -0.50 -31.46
CA ASP A 64 34.33 0.91 -31.54
C ASP A 64 33.87 1.72 -30.29
N SER A 65 32.76 1.32 -29.65
CA SER A 65 32.18 2.01 -28.52
C SER A 65 32.61 1.45 -27.15
N GLY A 66 33.25 0.26 -27.09
CA GLY A 66 33.62 -0.31 -25.80
C GLY A 66 34.10 -1.74 -25.86
N TYR A 67 34.12 -2.42 -24.74
CA TYR A 67 34.46 -3.83 -24.66
C TYR A 67 33.76 -4.56 -23.52
N SER A 68 33.59 -5.87 -23.71
CA SER A 68 33.24 -6.80 -22.65
C SER A 68 34.43 -7.71 -22.37
N LEU A 69 34.62 -8.06 -21.12
CA LEU A 69 35.61 -9.03 -20.67
C LEU A 69 34.94 -10.11 -19.85
N TYR A 70 34.97 -11.34 -20.37
CA TYR A 70 34.33 -12.49 -19.75
C TYR A 70 35.38 -13.51 -19.33
N ALA A 71 35.25 -14.03 -18.12
CA ALA A 71 36.09 -15.12 -17.61
C ALA A 71 35.42 -16.47 -17.88
N TYR A 72 36.19 -17.42 -18.38
CA TYR A 72 35.75 -18.77 -18.67
C TYR A 72 36.63 -19.79 -17.98
N LYS A 73 36.02 -20.91 -17.57
CA LYS A 73 36.68 -22.12 -17.11
C LYS A 73 36.01 -23.33 -17.74
N ASP A 74 36.80 -24.21 -18.34
CA ASP A 74 36.30 -25.43 -19.00
C ASP A 74 35.13 -25.15 -19.96
N GLY A 75 35.20 -24.05 -20.74
CA GLY A 75 34.21 -23.62 -21.73
C GLY A 75 33.00 -22.89 -21.18
N LYS A 76 32.84 -22.77 -19.87
CA LYS A 76 31.70 -22.09 -19.22
C LYS A 76 32.13 -20.76 -18.59
N LEU A 77 31.18 -19.80 -18.49
CA LEU A 77 31.42 -18.57 -17.75
C LEU A 77 31.77 -18.90 -16.30
N ASP A 78 32.92 -18.42 -15.81
CA ASP A 78 33.40 -18.67 -14.44
C ASP A 78 34.35 -17.56 -14.02
N GLY A 79 33.93 -16.75 -13.05
CA GLY A 79 34.68 -15.61 -12.55
C GLY A 79 33.97 -14.27 -12.79
N LEU A 80 34.76 -13.19 -12.72
CA LEU A 80 34.27 -11.83 -12.89
C LEU A 80 34.13 -11.47 -14.36
N ASN A 81 32.95 -10.98 -14.74
CA ASN A 81 32.67 -10.38 -16.05
C ASN A 81 32.47 -8.88 -15.91
N VAL A 82 32.94 -8.11 -16.86
CA VAL A 82 32.79 -6.65 -16.90
C VAL A 82 32.41 -6.18 -18.29
N VAL A 83 31.60 -5.14 -18.37
CA VAL A 83 31.18 -4.49 -19.60
C VAL A 83 31.51 -2.99 -19.48
N PHE A 84 32.25 -2.48 -20.48
CA PHE A 84 32.52 -1.06 -20.65
C PHE A 84 31.93 -0.58 -21.98
N SER A 85 31.30 0.58 -21.96
CA SER A 85 30.84 1.28 -23.16
C SER A 85 31.14 2.78 -23.00
N GLU A 86 31.69 3.38 -24.08
CA GLU A 86 32.09 4.81 -24.11
C GLU A 86 33.02 5.20 -22.94
N GLY A 87 33.91 4.28 -22.57
CA GLY A 87 34.87 4.48 -21.49
C GLY A 87 34.26 4.38 -20.09
N GLN A 88 32.95 4.11 -19.97
CA GLN A 88 32.24 3.97 -18.71
C GLN A 88 31.95 2.50 -18.38
N LEU A 89 32.06 2.13 -17.10
CA LEU A 89 31.62 0.83 -16.61
C LEU A 89 30.11 0.75 -16.69
N ARG A 90 29.58 -0.31 -17.29
CA ARG A 90 28.15 -0.56 -17.48
C ARG A 90 27.62 -1.69 -16.62
N GLU A 91 28.44 -2.73 -16.47
CA GLU A 91 28.01 -3.93 -15.77
C GLU A 91 29.22 -4.64 -15.16
N ILE A 92 29.03 -5.20 -13.98
CA ILE A 92 29.83 -6.28 -13.43
C ILE A 92 28.93 -7.44 -13.04
N GLY A 93 29.42 -8.66 -13.21
CA GLY A 93 28.74 -9.87 -12.77
C GLY A 93 29.72 -10.94 -12.39
N HIS A 94 29.40 -11.71 -11.38
CA HIS A 94 30.16 -12.89 -10.99
C HIS A 94 29.43 -14.14 -11.46
N TRP A 95 30.18 -15.07 -12.04
CA TRP A 95 29.68 -16.29 -12.64
C TRP A 95 30.40 -17.50 -12.11
N GLN A 96 29.72 -18.63 -12.05
CA GLN A 96 30.28 -19.91 -11.66
C GLN A 96 29.62 -21.04 -12.47
N ASN A 97 30.41 -21.84 -13.16
CA ASN A 97 29.92 -22.97 -13.99
C ASN A 97 28.86 -22.59 -15.02
N GLY A 98 28.86 -21.36 -15.54
CA GLY A 98 27.90 -20.86 -16.53
C GLY A 98 26.66 -20.18 -15.95
N GLU A 99 26.51 -20.13 -14.63
CA GLU A 99 25.41 -19.47 -13.93
C GLU A 99 25.89 -18.25 -13.17
N GLN A 100 25.07 -17.21 -13.07
CA GLN A 100 25.36 -16.01 -12.29
C GLN A 100 25.42 -16.36 -10.82
N ASN A 101 26.53 -16.06 -10.15
CA ASN A 101 26.77 -16.46 -8.77
C ASN A 101 27.67 -15.44 -8.06
N GLY A 102 27.09 -14.61 -7.20
CA GLY A 102 27.75 -13.52 -6.52
C GLY A 102 27.18 -12.15 -6.88
N LEU A 103 28.00 -11.11 -6.73
CA LEU A 103 27.63 -9.72 -6.96
C LEU A 103 27.30 -9.45 -8.43
N PHE A 104 26.22 -8.73 -8.64
CA PHE A 104 25.83 -8.07 -9.89
C PHE A 104 25.62 -6.58 -9.65
N GLU A 105 26.15 -5.74 -10.52
CA GLU A 105 25.90 -4.30 -10.54
C GLU A 105 25.79 -3.79 -11.98
N ALA A 106 24.89 -2.82 -12.20
CA ALA A 106 24.70 -2.18 -13.48
C ALA A 106 24.62 -0.64 -13.34
N TRP A 107 25.15 0.08 -14.34
CA TRP A 107 25.20 1.55 -14.36
C TRP A 107 24.65 2.12 -15.67
N THR A 108 24.13 3.35 -15.57
CA THR A 108 23.75 4.14 -16.76
C THR A 108 24.98 4.60 -17.55
N ASP A 109 24.73 5.23 -18.71
CA ASP A 109 25.74 5.94 -19.51
C ASP A 109 26.40 7.11 -18.79
N LYS A 110 25.74 7.65 -17.77
CA LYS A 110 26.25 8.72 -16.92
C LYS A 110 26.98 8.23 -15.66
N GLY A 111 27.15 6.89 -15.53
CA GLY A 111 27.82 6.28 -14.39
C GLY A 111 26.95 6.22 -13.11
N VAL A 112 25.63 6.39 -13.23
CA VAL A 112 24.71 6.22 -12.11
C VAL A 112 24.45 4.74 -11.91
N LEU A 113 24.69 4.21 -10.70
CA LEU A 113 24.31 2.84 -10.33
C LEU A 113 22.79 2.70 -10.40
N VAL A 114 22.31 1.68 -11.10
CA VAL A 114 20.85 1.43 -11.26
C VAL A 114 20.39 0.09 -10.72
N ASP A 115 21.29 -0.89 -10.63
CA ASP A 115 20.96 -2.20 -10.03
C ASP A 115 22.17 -2.71 -9.25
N HIS A 116 21.90 -3.23 -8.05
CA HIS A 116 22.85 -3.92 -7.19
C HIS A 116 22.13 -5.12 -6.59
N GLY A 117 22.71 -6.31 -6.74
CA GLY A 117 22.10 -7.51 -6.21
C GLY A 117 23.07 -8.66 -6.08
N ILE A 118 22.67 -9.64 -5.31
CA ILE A 118 23.39 -10.91 -5.15
C ILE A 118 22.62 -12.00 -5.86
N PHE A 119 23.37 -12.83 -6.59
CA PHE A 119 22.85 -14.00 -7.28
C PHE A 119 23.46 -15.27 -6.71
N LYS A 120 22.69 -16.34 -6.75
CA LYS A 120 23.12 -17.69 -6.45
C LYS A 120 22.45 -18.66 -7.41
N ASP A 121 23.26 -19.48 -8.08
CA ASP A 121 22.79 -20.49 -9.03
C ASP A 121 21.83 -19.89 -10.08
N GLY A 122 22.18 -18.72 -10.62
CA GLY A 122 21.42 -17.99 -11.66
C GLY A 122 20.22 -17.17 -11.13
N GLU A 123 19.86 -17.26 -9.88
CA GLU A 123 18.71 -16.59 -9.28
C GLU A 123 19.13 -15.52 -8.27
N ARG A 124 18.33 -14.44 -8.12
CA ARG A 124 18.56 -13.44 -7.05
C ARG A 124 18.41 -14.12 -5.68
N ASP A 125 19.41 -13.95 -4.80
CA ASP A 125 19.43 -14.51 -3.45
C ASP A 125 20.10 -13.51 -2.49
N GLY A 126 19.31 -12.87 -1.63
CA GLY A 126 19.74 -11.78 -0.75
C GLY A 126 19.12 -10.44 -1.09
N GLU A 127 19.77 -9.37 -0.62
CA GLU A 127 19.31 -8.01 -0.86
C GLU A 127 19.53 -7.60 -2.31
N THR A 128 18.53 -6.97 -2.90
CA THR A 128 18.60 -6.26 -4.17
C THR A 128 18.22 -4.81 -3.94
N VAL A 129 19.02 -3.90 -4.50
CA VAL A 129 18.79 -2.46 -4.44
C VAL A 129 18.77 -1.90 -5.86
N GLN A 130 17.73 -1.15 -6.20
CA GLN A 130 17.63 -0.46 -7.48
C GLN A 130 17.51 1.05 -7.27
N TYR A 131 18.03 1.81 -8.22
CA TYR A 131 18.04 3.26 -8.16
C TYR A 131 17.36 3.88 -9.38
N TRP A 132 16.83 5.06 -9.25
CA TRP A 132 16.28 5.85 -10.34
C TRP A 132 17.42 6.33 -11.25
N PRO A 133 17.41 6.00 -12.55
CA PRO A 133 18.54 6.29 -13.46
C PRO A 133 18.80 7.79 -13.63
N ASP A 134 17.77 8.62 -13.52
CA ASP A 134 17.88 10.08 -13.72
C ASP A 134 18.44 10.80 -12.49
N THR A 135 18.17 10.29 -11.29
CA THR A 135 18.49 10.98 -10.03
C THR A 135 19.49 10.24 -9.15
N GLY A 136 19.71 8.95 -9.38
CA GLY A 136 20.50 8.08 -8.52
C GLY A 136 19.88 7.83 -7.14
N LYS A 137 18.64 8.28 -6.90
CA LYS A 137 17.94 8.02 -5.66
C LYS A 137 17.43 6.59 -5.61
N LEU A 138 17.29 6.08 -4.39
CA LEU A 138 16.75 4.74 -4.15
C LEU A 138 15.37 4.58 -4.79
N LYS A 139 15.16 3.49 -5.55
CA LYS A 139 13.92 3.14 -6.21
C LYS A 139 13.26 1.94 -5.55
N VAL A 140 14.03 0.86 -5.34
CA VAL A 140 13.54 -0.38 -4.73
C VAL A 140 14.63 -0.94 -3.84
N LYS A 141 14.24 -1.44 -2.68
CA LYS A 141 15.04 -2.31 -1.82
C LYS A 141 14.22 -3.55 -1.51
N ALA A 142 14.73 -4.72 -1.86
CA ALA A 142 13.99 -5.97 -1.77
C ALA A 142 14.87 -7.12 -1.28
N GLN A 143 14.26 -8.08 -0.57
CA GLN A 143 14.90 -9.31 -0.16
C GLN A 143 14.41 -10.45 -1.03
N TYR A 144 15.37 -11.22 -1.55
CA TYR A 144 15.12 -12.40 -2.38
C TYR A 144 15.68 -13.66 -1.73
N ARG A 145 15.06 -14.78 -2.03
CA ARG A 145 15.52 -16.13 -1.69
C ARG A 145 15.18 -17.06 -2.84
N ALA A 146 16.20 -17.63 -3.48
CA ALA A 146 16.01 -18.52 -4.63
C ALA A 146 15.05 -17.90 -5.68
N GLY A 147 15.36 -16.70 -6.18
CA GLY A 147 14.60 -15.97 -7.18
C GLY A 147 13.26 -15.38 -6.74
N LYS A 148 12.78 -15.69 -5.54
CA LYS A 148 11.49 -15.24 -5.03
C LYS A 148 11.64 -14.11 -4.02
N LEU A 149 10.74 -13.12 -4.08
CA LEU A 149 10.62 -12.13 -3.00
C LEU A 149 10.34 -12.84 -1.69
N ASN A 150 11.19 -12.60 -0.69
CA ASN A 150 11.07 -13.23 0.63
C ASN A 150 11.65 -12.28 1.68
N GLY A 151 10.78 -11.57 2.39
CA GLY A 151 11.14 -10.52 3.32
C GLY A 151 10.57 -9.16 2.93
N LEU A 152 11.21 -8.10 3.42
CA LEU A 152 10.77 -6.73 3.22
C LEU A 152 11.06 -6.25 1.79
N VAL A 153 10.06 -5.58 1.20
CA VAL A 153 10.19 -4.79 -0.03
C VAL A 153 9.80 -3.34 0.28
N GLU A 154 10.70 -2.43 -0.02
CA GLU A 154 10.47 -0.99 0.05
C GLU A 154 10.63 -0.40 -1.36
N GLN A 155 9.68 0.42 -1.79
CA GLN A 155 9.74 1.16 -3.03
C GLN A 155 9.61 2.65 -2.75
N TYR A 156 10.28 3.47 -3.53
CA TYR A 156 10.39 4.91 -3.32
C TYR A 156 9.96 5.66 -4.57
N TYR A 157 9.34 6.81 -4.40
CA TYR A 157 9.07 7.76 -5.47
C TYR A 157 10.37 8.37 -6.02
N PRO A 158 10.37 8.95 -7.24
CA PRO A 158 11.52 9.70 -7.76
C PRO A 158 11.95 10.87 -6.87
N SER A 159 11.04 11.44 -6.09
CA SER A 159 11.33 12.45 -5.05
C SER A 159 12.22 11.90 -3.93
N GLY A 160 12.20 10.56 -3.71
CA GLY A 160 12.91 9.86 -2.65
C GLY A 160 12.06 9.54 -1.43
N SER A 161 10.77 9.96 -1.40
CA SER A 161 9.85 9.57 -0.34
C SER A 161 9.42 8.11 -0.51
N LEU A 162 9.12 7.44 0.61
CA LEU A 162 8.66 6.04 0.61
C LEU A 162 7.29 5.95 -0.08
N GLN A 163 7.15 5.01 -1.02
CA GLN A 163 5.90 4.75 -1.74
C GLN A 163 5.15 3.55 -1.16
N LEU A 164 5.88 2.46 -0.87
CA LEU A 164 5.31 1.28 -0.25
C LEU A 164 6.33 0.55 0.64
N LYS A 165 5.79 -0.18 1.61
CA LYS A 165 6.53 -1.07 2.49
C LYS A 165 5.71 -2.34 2.68
N HIS A 166 6.12 -3.41 2.01
CA HIS A 166 5.39 -4.66 1.94
C HIS A 166 6.24 -5.83 2.41
N MET A 167 5.64 -6.78 3.13
CA MET A 167 6.27 -8.05 3.46
C MET A 167 5.85 -9.14 2.50
N TYR A 168 6.81 -9.96 2.09
CA TYR A 168 6.61 -11.11 1.22
C TYR A 168 7.10 -12.41 1.87
N ALA A 169 6.38 -13.48 1.64
CA ALA A 169 6.80 -14.85 1.89
C ALA A 169 6.59 -15.67 0.62
N ASP A 170 7.63 -16.29 0.09
CA ASP A 170 7.61 -17.08 -1.14
C ASP A 170 6.87 -16.38 -2.30
N HIS A 171 7.22 -15.11 -2.57
CA HIS A 171 6.66 -14.26 -3.63
C HIS A 171 5.19 -13.84 -3.43
N GLN A 172 4.61 -14.12 -2.27
CA GLN A 172 3.24 -13.71 -1.91
C GLN A 172 3.26 -12.67 -0.79
N LEU A 173 2.39 -11.68 -0.88
CA LEU A 173 2.19 -10.72 0.21
C LEU A 173 1.79 -11.45 1.48
N HIS A 174 2.46 -11.14 2.59
CA HIS A 174 2.22 -11.75 3.90
C HIS A 174 2.48 -10.74 5.02
N GLY A 175 1.52 -10.56 5.92
CA GLY A 175 1.58 -9.53 6.95
C GLY A 175 1.06 -8.19 6.49
N GLU A 176 1.45 -7.12 7.17
CA GLU A 176 1.00 -5.76 6.89
C GLU A 176 1.68 -5.19 5.63
N ALA A 177 0.88 -4.67 4.71
CA ALA A 177 1.31 -3.91 3.55
C ALA A 177 0.91 -2.44 3.74
N LEU A 178 1.89 -1.54 3.67
CA LEU A 178 1.73 -0.10 3.85
C LEU A 178 2.01 0.61 2.53
N ASP A 179 1.07 1.43 2.07
CA ASP A 179 1.27 2.35 0.95
C ASP A 179 1.25 3.79 1.44
N TYR A 180 2.02 4.64 0.80
CA TYR A 180 2.15 6.04 1.16
C TYR A 180 1.88 6.95 -0.03
N PHE A 181 1.38 8.13 0.21
CA PHE A 181 1.37 9.23 -0.74
C PHE A 181 2.78 9.83 -0.90
N GLU A 182 3.02 10.55 -1.98
CA GLU A 182 4.32 11.17 -2.23
C GLU A 182 4.71 12.22 -1.18
N ASN A 183 3.72 12.84 -0.51
CA ASN A 183 3.94 13.74 0.62
C ASN A 183 4.34 13.03 1.93
N GLY A 184 4.44 11.69 1.92
CA GLY A 184 4.84 10.86 3.06
C GLY A 184 3.68 10.42 3.96
N GLN A 185 2.46 10.89 3.74
CA GLN A 185 1.29 10.45 4.49
C GLN A 185 0.93 9.01 4.15
N LEU A 186 0.48 8.24 5.15
CA LEU A 186 -0.01 6.88 4.94
C LEU A 186 -1.28 6.94 4.07
N ARG A 187 -1.31 6.17 2.98
CA ARG A 187 -2.46 6.02 2.09
C ARG A 187 -3.31 4.81 2.46
N SER A 188 -2.63 3.70 2.75
CA SER A 188 -3.31 2.47 3.14
C SER A 188 -2.44 1.58 4.03
N SER A 189 -3.09 0.85 4.93
CA SER A 189 -2.55 -0.29 5.66
C SER A 189 -3.51 -1.45 5.45
N VAL A 190 -3.03 -2.57 4.91
CA VAL A 190 -3.83 -3.75 4.62
C VAL A 190 -3.08 -5.00 5.04
N ASN A 191 -3.72 -5.89 5.78
CA ASN A 191 -3.14 -7.17 6.14
C ASN A 191 -3.36 -8.23 5.05
N PHE A 192 -2.32 -9.02 4.80
CA PHE A 192 -2.32 -10.12 3.85
C PHE A 192 -1.91 -11.44 4.51
N GLU A 193 -2.52 -12.51 4.05
CA GLU A 193 -2.17 -13.88 4.39
C GLU A 193 -2.15 -14.72 3.10
N HIS A 194 -0.99 -15.29 2.76
CA HIS A 194 -0.79 -16.06 1.52
C HIS A 194 -1.31 -15.35 0.26
N GLY A 195 -0.96 -14.07 0.09
CA GLY A 195 -1.33 -13.25 -1.06
C GLY A 195 -2.76 -12.74 -1.07
N LYS A 196 -3.60 -13.10 -0.09
CA LYS A 196 -4.99 -12.63 0.02
C LYS A 196 -5.12 -11.63 1.17
N GLN A 197 -5.91 -10.58 0.93
CA GLN A 197 -6.26 -9.64 1.99
C GLN A 197 -7.02 -10.35 3.11
N ASN A 198 -6.48 -10.35 4.33
CA ASN A 198 -7.07 -11.03 5.47
C ASN A 198 -6.68 -10.31 6.76
N GLY A 199 -7.64 -9.83 7.53
CA GLY A 199 -7.41 -9.04 8.73
C GLY A 199 -7.80 -7.57 8.58
N PRO A 200 -7.28 -6.68 9.43
CA PRO A 200 -7.62 -5.26 9.42
C PRO A 200 -7.10 -4.54 8.18
N PHE A 201 -7.85 -3.52 7.76
CA PHE A 201 -7.41 -2.54 6.78
C PHE A 201 -7.77 -1.13 7.21
N LYS A 202 -6.99 -0.14 6.74
CA LYS A 202 -7.25 1.29 6.91
C LYS A 202 -6.90 2.03 5.64
N LEU A 203 -7.71 3.00 5.27
CA LEU A 203 -7.50 3.90 4.14
C LEU A 203 -7.51 5.33 4.62
N PHE A 204 -6.65 6.18 4.06
CA PHE A 204 -6.51 7.58 4.40
C PHE A 204 -6.52 8.45 3.15
N SER A 205 -6.88 9.71 3.30
CA SER A 205 -6.69 10.75 2.30
C SER A 205 -5.25 11.28 2.33
N ASP A 206 -4.88 12.06 1.33
CA ASP A 206 -3.54 12.63 1.17
C ASP A 206 -3.21 13.75 2.19
N ASP A 207 -4.21 14.27 2.90
CA ASP A 207 -4.08 15.16 4.05
C ASP A 207 -4.05 14.41 5.40
N GLY A 208 -4.11 13.05 5.37
CA GLY A 208 -3.98 12.18 6.52
C GLY A 208 -5.28 11.88 7.28
N HIS A 209 -6.44 12.37 6.80
CA HIS A 209 -7.72 12.00 7.41
C HIS A 209 -8.08 10.54 7.12
N PRO A 210 -8.64 9.80 8.08
CA PRO A 210 -9.15 8.47 7.81
C PRO A 210 -10.34 8.53 6.84
N LEU A 211 -10.39 7.58 5.89
CA LEU A 211 -11.49 7.41 4.95
C LEU A 211 -12.34 6.19 5.29
N GLU A 212 -11.68 5.08 5.56
CA GLU A 212 -12.34 3.82 5.90
C GLU A 212 -11.40 2.94 6.71
N GLU A 213 -11.95 2.24 7.69
CA GLU A 213 -11.28 1.13 8.36
C GLU A 213 -12.25 -0.03 8.53
N GLY A 214 -11.71 -1.24 8.62
CA GLY A 214 -12.54 -2.42 8.77
C GLY A 214 -11.73 -3.70 8.77
N MET A 215 -12.46 -4.80 8.52
CA MET A 215 -11.89 -6.13 8.46
C MET A 215 -12.18 -6.77 7.09
N LEU A 216 -11.19 -7.48 6.58
CA LEU A 216 -11.28 -8.30 5.38
C LEU A 216 -11.10 -9.78 5.75
N LYS A 217 -11.80 -10.65 5.06
CA LYS A 217 -11.62 -12.10 5.10
C LYS A 217 -11.55 -12.63 3.68
N ASN A 218 -10.38 -13.13 3.27
CA ASN A 218 -10.14 -13.58 1.89
C ASN A 218 -10.53 -12.55 0.82
N GLY A 219 -10.25 -11.27 1.07
CA GLY A 219 -10.51 -10.17 0.14
C GLY A 219 -11.92 -9.59 0.17
N VAL A 220 -12.82 -10.12 1.00
CA VAL A 220 -14.19 -9.59 1.16
C VAL A 220 -14.37 -8.92 2.53
N ARG A 221 -15.17 -7.84 2.59
CA ARG A 221 -15.48 -7.17 3.87
C ARG A 221 -16.21 -8.13 4.80
N HIS A 222 -15.70 -8.29 6.02
CA HIS A 222 -16.27 -9.18 7.02
C HIS A 222 -15.87 -8.74 8.43
N GLY A 223 -16.83 -8.37 9.27
CA GLY A 223 -16.58 -7.83 10.61
C GLY A 223 -16.86 -6.34 10.69
N PRO A 224 -16.47 -5.67 11.77
CA PRO A 224 -16.73 -4.25 11.99
C PRO A 224 -16.07 -3.36 10.93
N PHE A 225 -16.72 -2.23 10.63
CA PHE A 225 -16.19 -1.19 9.76
C PHE A 225 -16.59 0.19 10.24
N THR A 226 -15.79 1.20 9.86
CA THR A 226 -16.11 2.62 9.97
C THR A 226 -15.70 3.32 8.68
N VAL A 227 -16.61 4.10 8.10
CA VAL A 227 -16.35 5.05 7.01
C VAL A 227 -16.41 6.45 7.60
N TYR A 228 -15.53 7.33 7.17
CA TYR A 228 -15.38 8.67 7.71
C TYR A 228 -15.76 9.74 6.69
N PHE A 229 -16.14 10.91 7.14
CA PHE A 229 -16.23 12.11 6.31
C PHE A 229 -14.81 12.59 5.98
N PRO A 230 -14.40 12.65 4.71
CA PRO A 230 -13.03 13.00 4.33
C PRO A 230 -12.57 14.36 4.84
N GLN A 231 -13.51 15.35 4.91
CA GLN A 231 -13.18 16.72 5.29
C GLN A 231 -12.99 16.91 6.81
N THR A 232 -13.52 16.01 7.64
CA THR A 232 -13.55 16.18 9.09
C THR A 232 -12.95 15.03 9.87
N GLY A 233 -12.72 13.88 9.22
CA GLY A 233 -12.29 12.64 9.90
C GLY A 233 -13.30 12.09 10.90
N LYS A 234 -14.54 12.62 10.95
CA LYS A 234 -15.61 12.12 11.82
C LYS A 234 -16.29 10.92 11.19
N PRO A 235 -16.82 9.97 11.98
CA PRO A 235 -17.58 8.85 11.44
C PRO A 235 -18.77 9.31 10.60
N ALA A 236 -18.89 8.75 9.40
CA ALA A 236 -20.03 8.92 8.49
C ALA A 236 -20.93 7.67 8.49
N ARG A 237 -20.32 6.50 8.64
CA ARG A 237 -21.02 5.23 8.70
C ARG A 237 -20.25 4.22 9.52
N GLN A 238 -20.92 3.46 10.36
CA GLN A 238 -20.33 2.40 11.18
C GLN A 238 -21.30 1.22 11.29
N GLY A 239 -20.76 0.00 11.30
CA GLY A 239 -21.56 -1.20 11.41
C GLY A 239 -20.75 -2.46 11.29
N THR A 240 -21.39 -3.51 10.80
CA THR A 240 -20.77 -4.82 10.57
C THR A 240 -21.07 -5.32 9.17
N TYR A 241 -20.07 -5.85 8.50
CA TYR A 241 -20.21 -6.60 7.25
C TYR A 241 -20.14 -8.10 7.50
N LYS A 242 -20.93 -8.85 6.74
CA LYS A 242 -20.83 -10.28 6.56
C LYS A 242 -20.80 -10.59 5.07
N MET A 243 -19.62 -10.99 4.56
CA MET A 243 -19.44 -11.31 3.13
C MET A 243 -19.86 -10.17 2.20
N ASN A 244 -19.36 -8.94 2.43
CA ASN A 244 -19.67 -7.69 1.73
C ASN A 244 -21.10 -7.13 1.93
N GLU A 245 -21.93 -7.77 2.73
CA GLU A 245 -23.30 -7.32 3.02
C GLU A 245 -23.40 -6.79 4.45
N TYR A 246 -24.24 -5.79 4.70
CA TYR A 246 -24.51 -5.32 6.06
C TYR A 246 -25.23 -6.41 6.84
N ASP A 247 -24.79 -6.65 8.09
CA ASP A 247 -25.41 -7.62 8.99
C ASP A 247 -25.38 -7.07 10.43
N GLY A 248 -26.55 -6.80 11.00
CA GLY A 248 -26.73 -6.13 12.28
C GLY A 248 -27.03 -4.64 12.13
N GLU A 249 -26.78 -3.89 13.19
CA GLU A 249 -27.03 -2.45 13.21
C GLU A 249 -25.97 -1.69 12.42
N VAL A 250 -26.41 -0.76 11.57
CA VAL A 250 -25.57 0.21 10.87
C VAL A 250 -26.04 1.61 11.26
N THR A 251 -25.10 2.40 11.77
CA THR A 251 -25.32 3.82 12.07
C THR A 251 -24.80 4.65 10.90
N ILE A 252 -25.61 5.57 10.40
CA ILE A 252 -25.29 6.52 9.34
C ILE A 252 -25.46 7.93 9.88
N TRP A 253 -24.38 8.71 9.89
CA TRP A 253 -24.40 10.13 10.29
C TRP A 253 -24.52 11.02 9.07
N ARG A 254 -25.16 12.15 9.26
CA ARG A 254 -25.22 13.25 8.31
C ARG A 254 -24.24 14.36 8.72
N PRO A 255 -23.81 15.21 7.78
CA PRO A 255 -22.94 16.35 8.10
C PRO A 255 -23.54 17.33 9.11
N ASP A 256 -24.88 17.44 9.17
CA ASP A 256 -25.63 18.27 10.11
C ASP A 256 -25.72 17.68 11.54
N GLY A 257 -25.13 16.51 11.78
CA GLY A 257 -25.12 15.82 13.07
C GLY A 257 -26.29 14.87 13.32
N MET A 258 -27.30 14.88 12.47
CA MET A 258 -28.36 13.87 12.52
C MET A 258 -27.82 12.48 12.24
N LYS A 259 -28.44 11.43 12.78
CA LYS A 259 -28.07 10.05 12.48
C LYS A 259 -29.27 9.13 12.34
N VAL A 260 -29.07 8.09 11.55
CA VAL A 260 -29.99 6.97 11.39
C VAL A 260 -29.31 5.71 11.88
N VAL A 261 -29.98 4.91 12.68
CA VAL A 261 -29.58 3.55 13.06
C VAL A 261 -30.55 2.59 12.42
N GLN A 262 -30.05 1.72 11.54
CA GLN A 262 -30.84 0.77 10.79
C GLN A 262 -30.34 -0.65 11.00
N THR A 263 -31.22 -1.59 11.32
CA THR A 263 -30.88 -3.01 11.39
C THR A 263 -30.97 -3.65 10.02
N TYR A 264 -29.91 -4.40 9.66
CA TYR A 264 -29.80 -5.13 8.40
C TYR A 264 -29.66 -6.64 8.65
N LYS A 265 -30.16 -7.42 7.71
CA LYS A 265 -29.95 -8.85 7.63
C LYS A 265 -29.62 -9.24 6.19
N ASN A 266 -28.42 -9.78 5.96
CA ASN A 266 -27.94 -10.13 4.61
C ASN A 266 -28.12 -8.96 3.62
N GLY A 267 -27.63 -7.78 3.98
CA GLY A 267 -27.66 -6.58 3.15
C GLY A 267 -29.00 -5.87 3.02
N VAL A 268 -30.08 -6.46 3.54
CA VAL A 268 -31.44 -5.92 3.42
C VAL A 268 -31.90 -5.34 4.75
N ALA A 269 -32.49 -4.13 4.73
CA ALA A 269 -33.06 -3.50 5.93
C ALA A 269 -34.17 -4.39 6.50
N ASN A 270 -33.99 -4.83 7.75
CA ASN A 270 -34.88 -5.76 8.42
C ASN A 270 -34.79 -5.57 9.94
N GLY A 271 -35.76 -4.98 10.56
CA GLY A 271 -35.77 -4.54 11.94
C GLY A 271 -36.00 -3.04 12.08
N TRP A 272 -35.79 -2.52 13.26
CA TRP A 272 -36.04 -1.11 13.53
C TRP A 272 -35.06 -0.17 12.80
N GLN A 273 -35.62 0.87 12.16
CA GLN A 273 -34.91 2.07 11.76
C GLN A 273 -35.22 3.16 12.78
N LYS A 274 -34.18 3.81 13.34
CA LYS A 274 -34.29 4.87 14.34
C LYS A 274 -33.61 6.13 13.82
N ASN A 275 -34.31 7.25 13.88
CA ASN A 275 -33.83 8.55 13.44
C ASN A 275 -33.57 9.45 14.66
N TYR A 276 -32.40 10.07 14.73
CA TYR A 276 -31.99 10.94 15.83
C TYR A 276 -31.64 12.32 15.30
N ASN A 277 -31.95 13.35 16.07
CA ASN A 277 -31.50 14.71 15.77
C ASN A 277 -30.00 14.92 16.12
N ALA A 278 -29.48 16.10 15.83
CA ALA A 278 -28.07 16.47 16.08
C ALA A 278 -27.68 16.44 17.56
N GLN A 279 -28.64 16.60 18.48
CA GLN A 279 -28.44 16.52 19.93
C GLN A 279 -28.52 15.09 20.47
N GLY A 280 -28.82 14.12 19.58
CA GLY A 280 -28.90 12.68 19.93
C GLY A 280 -30.27 12.25 20.46
N ALA A 281 -31.29 13.11 20.44
CA ALA A 281 -32.65 12.73 20.82
C ALA A 281 -33.31 11.92 19.72
N LEU A 282 -34.03 10.86 20.10
CA LEU A 282 -34.81 10.02 19.16
C LEU A 282 -36.01 10.83 18.65
N MET A 283 -36.08 10.99 17.32
CA MET A 283 -37.19 11.71 16.65
C MET A 283 -38.24 10.80 16.10
N GLY A 284 -37.87 9.57 15.74
CA GLY A 284 -38.81 8.60 15.24
C GLY A 284 -38.16 7.24 14.99
N GLU A 285 -39.01 6.25 14.98
CA GLU A 285 -38.61 4.88 14.66
C GLU A 285 -39.68 4.21 13.81
N MET A 286 -39.25 3.28 12.93
CA MET A 286 -40.18 2.50 12.09
C MET A 286 -39.65 1.08 11.91
N MET A 287 -40.56 0.14 11.77
CA MET A 287 -40.22 -1.25 11.49
C MET A 287 -39.99 -1.43 9.99
N MET A 288 -38.85 -2.01 9.65
CA MET A 288 -38.50 -2.38 8.27
C MET A 288 -38.56 -3.90 8.11
N LYS A 289 -39.11 -4.37 7.00
CA LYS A 289 -39.14 -5.78 6.62
C LYS A 289 -38.86 -5.90 5.12
N ASN A 290 -37.81 -6.67 4.78
CA ASN A 290 -37.36 -6.86 3.39
C ASN A 290 -37.13 -5.55 2.63
N GLY A 291 -36.55 -4.53 3.31
CA GLY A 291 -36.26 -3.23 2.72
C GLY A 291 -37.44 -2.26 2.61
N ARG A 292 -38.63 -2.62 3.11
CA ARG A 292 -39.82 -1.78 3.08
C ARG A 292 -40.32 -1.47 4.49
N ALA A 293 -40.87 -0.27 4.68
CA ALA A 293 -41.53 0.08 5.94
C ALA A 293 -42.84 -0.76 6.05
N THR A 294 -42.87 -1.62 7.04
CA THR A 294 -44.02 -2.54 7.28
C THR A 294 -44.16 -2.79 8.76
N GLY A 295 -45.27 -2.46 9.34
CA GLY A 295 -45.52 -2.58 10.79
C GLY A 295 -45.48 -1.24 11.49
N GLU A 296 -45.13 -1.23 12.76
CA GLU A 296 -45.25 -0.09 13.63
C GLU A 296 -44.27 1.04 13.28
N PHE A 297 -44.72 2.29 13.45
CA PHE A 297 -43.89 3.47 13.52
C PHE A 297 -44.30 4.37 14.70
N ARG A 298 -43.32 5.17 15.20
CA ARG A 298 -43.55 6.17 16.25
C ARG A 298 -42.73 7.41 15.92
N ALA A 299 -43.33 8.57 16.16
CA ALA A 299 -42.66 9.87 16.14
C ALA A 299 -42.69 10.47 17.54
N TYR A 300 -41.62 11.20 17.87
CA TYR A 300 -41.36 11.74 19.21
C TYR A 300 -41.15 13.25 19.15
N ASP A 301 -41.61 13.96 20.21
CA ASP A 301 -41.27 15.36 20.44
C ASP A 301 -39.85 15.50 21.07
N SER A 302 -39.41 16.74 21.26
CA SER A 302 -38.10 17.04 21.87
C SER A 302 -37.95 16.57 23.32
N ARG A 303 -39.05 16.22 24.01
CA ARG A 303 -39.07 15.69 25.37
C ARG A 303 -39.09 14.16 25.41
N GLY A 304 -39.19 13.52 24.22
CA GLY A 304 -39.30 12.05 24.09
C GLY A 304 -40.71 11.51 24.23
N ASN A 305 -41.77 12.35 24.23
CA ASN A 305 -43.15 11.86 24.22
C ASN A 305 -43.55 11.45 22.81
N ILE A 306 -44.34 10.39 22.70
CA ILE A 306 -44.92 9.97 21.42
C ILE A 306 -45.97 11.02 21.00
N VAL A 307 -45.77 11.62 19.83
CA VAL A 307 -46.72 12.58 19.22
C VAL A 307 -47.51 11.95 18.10
N GLN A 308 -46.99 10.87 17.52
CA GLN A 308 -47.65 10.11 16.47
C GLN A 308 -47.25 8.65 16.52
N GLU A 309 -48.21 7.74 16.34
CA GLU A 309 -47.93 6.32 16.18
C GLU A 309 -48.90 5.73 15.13
N GLY A 310 -48.50 4.61 14.53
CA GLY A 310 -49.33 3.95 13.53
C GLY A 310 -48.64 2.73 12.94
N THR A 311 -49.17 2.30 11.81
CA THR A 311 -48.62 1.18 11.05
C THR A 311 -48.41 1.54 9.58
N HIS A 312 -47.38 0.97 8.99
CA HIS A 312 -47.16 0.96 7.55
C HIS A 312 -47.57 -0.41 6.98
N ASP A 313 -48.08 -0.39 5.76
CA ASP A 313 -48.25 -1.56 4.91
C ASP A 313 -47.55 -1.27 3.56
N ASP A 314 -46.46 -1.96 3.29
CA ASP A 314 -45.65 -1.82 2.08
C ASP A 314 -45.25 -0.36 1.73
N ASN A 315 -44.75 0.42 2.71
CA ASN A 315 -44.40 1.85 2.67
C ASN A 315 -45.63 2.82 2.66
N ALA A 316 -46.84 2.34 2.60
CA ALA A 316 -48.01 3.18 2.77
C ALA A 316 -48.41 3.25 4.24
N VAL A 317 -48.78 4.43 4.72
CA VAL A 317 -49.34 4.56 6.06
C VAL A 317 -50.76 3.99 6.06
N SER A 318 -51.00 2.91 6.84
CA SER A 318 -52.26 2.23 6.90
C SER A 318 -53.14 2.70 8.09
N THR A 319 -52.50 3.08 9.19
CA THR A 319 -53.19 3.64 10.37
C THR A 319 -52.32 4.72 10.99
N VAL A 320 -52.96 5.79 11.48
CA VAL A 320 -52.32 6.87 12.24
C VAL A 320 -53.16 7.21 13.45
N LYS A 321 -52.48 7.32 14.56
CA LYS A 321 -53.01 7.89 15.79
C LYS A 321 -52.14 9.06 16.21
N GLU A 322 -52.67 10.26 16.16
CA GLU A 322 -52.04 11.44 16.71
C GLU A 322 -52.27 11.51 18.22
N MET A 323 -51.21 11.69 18.97
CA MET A 323 -51.29 11.92 20.40
C MET A 323 -51.27 13.43 20.61
N SER A 324 -52.35 13.99 21.17
CA SER A 324 -52.32 15.37 21.62
C SER A 324 -51.22 15.50 22.68
N SER A 325 -50.23 16.38 22.46
CA SER A 325 -49.31 16.76 23.54
C SER A 325 -50.15 17.10 24.76
N PRO A 326 -49.78 16.63 26.00
CA PRO A 326 -50.48 17.07 27.17
C PRO A 326 -50.44 18.58 27.17
N ARG A 327 -51.61 19.21 27.10
CA ARG A 327 -51.77 20.67 27.19
C ARG A 327 -51.05 21.05 28.50
N PRO A 328 -50.10 22.01 28.51
CA PRO A 328 -49.54 22.47 29.78
C PRO A 328 -50.70 22.78 30.69
N GLU A 329 -50.74 22.20 31.90
CA GLU A 329 -51.75 22.51 32.88
C GLU A 329 -51.81 24.02 32.99
N SER A 330 -52.92 24.63 32.50
CA SER A 330 -53.20 26.01 32.77
C SER A 330 -53.28 26.11 34.30
N ASN A 331 -52.35 26.80 34.92
CA ASN A 331 -52.53 27.24 36.28
C ASN A 331 -53.76 28.13 36.27
N GLU A 332 -54.94 27.53 36.40
CA GLU A 332 -56.15 28.28 36.82
C GLU A 332 -55.86 28.79 38.22
N VAL A 333 -55.38 30.01 38.26
CA VAL A 333 -55.39 30.79 39.49
C VAL A 333 -56.84 31.04 39.78
N ALA A 334 -57.37 30.40 40.83
CA ALA A 334 -58.69 30.71 41.35
C ALA A 334 -58.82 32.23 41.52
N PRO A 335 -59.94 32.85 41.15
CA PRO A 335 -60.13 34.29 41.32
C PRO A 335 -60.06 34.57 42.81
N ASN A 336 -59.11 35.42 43.22
CA ASN A 336 -59.14 35.97 44.56
C ASN A 336 -60.18 37.10 44.57
N ASP A 337 -60.93 37.20 45.65
CA ASP A 337 -62.09 38.09 45.88
C ASP A 337 -61.85 39.59 45.79
N ASN A 338 -60.73 40.04 45.19
CA ASN A 338 -60.36 41.47 45.15
C ASN A 338 -60.20 41.98 43.68
N GLY A 339 -61.23 41.86 42.85
CA GLY A 339 -61.59 42.68 41.69
C GLY A 339 -60.49 43.19 40.75
N GLY A 340 -59.33 42.57 40.65
CA GLY A 340 -58.23 42.97 39.78
C GLY A 340 -58.19 42.23 38.47
N ILE A 341 -58.17 42.90 37.32
CA ILE A 341 -58.03 42.34 35.96
C ILE A 341 -56.63 41.79 35.78
N VAL A 342 -56.50 40.47 35.61
CA VAL A 342 -55.22 39.85 35.23
C VAL A 342 -55.17 39.72 33.70
N ILE A 343 -54.23 40.43 33.09
CA ILE A 343 -53.96 40.32 31.66
C ILE A 343 -53.19 38.99 31.45
N LYS A 344 -53.76 38.07 30.65
CA LYS A 344 -53.06 36.85 30.16
C LYS A 344 -52.09 37.25 29.06
N GLU A 345 -50.80 37.14 29.27
CA GLU A 345 -49.84 37.08 28.18
C GLU A 345 -49.91 35.69 27.52
N VAL A 346 -50.25 35.70 26.25
CA VAL A 346 -50.13 34.54 25.35
C VAL A 346 -48.76 34.61 24.73
N ASN A 347 -47.84 33.75 25.19
CA ASN A 347 -46.58 33.52 24.42
C ASN A 347 -46.85 32.46 23.36
N GLU A 348 -46.70 32.89 22.08
CA GLU A 348 -46.61 32.03 20.89
C GLU A 348 -45.37 31.13 20.91
#